data_92250b7edab35dc3c913a35b544d9481
#
_entry.id   92250b7edab35dc3c913a35b544d9481
#
_cell.length_a   1.000
_cell.length_b   1.000
_cell.length_c   1.000
_cell.angle_alpha   90.00
_cell.angle_beta   90.00
_cell.angle_gamma   90.00
#
_symmetry.space_group_name_H-M   'P 1'
#
loop_
_entity.id
_entity.type
_entity.pdbx_description
1 polymer ?
#
loop_
_entity_poly.entity_id
_entity_poly.type
_entity_poly.pdbx_seq_one_letter_code
_entity_poly.pdbx_strand_id
1 'polypeptide(L)'
;MGFIDEIKAKAKSCKKTIVLPESEDIRTYEAAEAILKEGTANLILIGSEEEIAKNKGDFDITGATIVDPATYEKTDEYVATLVELRKKKGMTEEQAREILLTNYLYYGVMMVKMKDADGMVSGACHSTADTLRPCLQILKTKPGTKLVSAFFVMVVPDCDMGENGTFVFADCGLNQNPTSEELAAIAQSSAESFKQLVGADPRVAMLSYSTMGSAKHDDVTKVQEAVKIAKAENPDLMLDGEMQIDAALVPSVGAAKAPGSQVAGKANTLIFPNLDAGNIGYKLVQRLAKAEAYGPVTQGIAKPVNDLSRGCSADDIVGVVAITAVQCQADDNK
;
A
#
# COMPACT_ATOMS: atom_id res chain seq x y z
N MET A 1 -8.86 -4.64 -21.32
CA MET A 1 -8.80 -5.21 -19.96
C MET A 1 -8.37 -4.06 -19.07
N GLY A 2 -9.08 -3.76 -18.00
CA GLY A 2 -8.74 -2.67 -17.08
C GLY A 2 -7.55 -3.03 -16.19
N PHE A 3 -6.94 -2.05 -15.53
CA PHE A 3 -5.80 -2.26 -14.61
C PHE A 3 -6.10 -3.37 -13.59
N ILE A 4 -7.27 -3.32 -12.95
CA ILE A 4 -7.61 -4.30 -11.91
C ILE A 4 -7.78 -5.73 -12.47
N ASP A 5 -8.28 -5.86 -13.71
CA ASP A 5 -8.39 -7.17 -14.37
C ASP A 5 -7.01 -7.80 -14.61
N GLU A 6 -6.02 -6.98 -14.99
CA GLU A 6 -4.63 -7.41 -15.17
C GLU A 6 -3.99 -7.81 -13.84
N ILE A 7 -4.23 -7.04 -12.78
CA ILE A 7 -3.77 -7.37 -11.41
C ILE A 7 -4.41 -8.69 -10.94
N LYS A 8 -5.72 -8.87 -11.12
CA LYS A 8 -6.41 -10.13 -10.79
C LYS A 8 -5.85 -11.30 -11.60
N ALA A 9 -5.56 -11.11 -12.88
CA ALA A 9 -4.96 -12.14 -13.72
C ALA A 9 -3.55 -12.52 -13.23
N LYS A 10 -2.71 -11.53 -12.89
CA LYS A 10 -1.39 -11.76 -12.27
C LYS A 10 -1.52 -12.50 -10.93
N ALA A 11 -2.43 -12.08 -10.05
CA ALA A 11 -2.67 -12.72 -8.76
C ALA A 11 -3.02 -14.21 -8.93
N LYS A 12 -3.92 -14.54 -9.88
CA LYS A 12 -4.33 -15.92 -10.20
C LYS A 12 -3.19 -16.80 -10.70
N SER A 13 -2.22 -16.23 -11.41
CA SER A 13 -1.11 -17.00 -12.01
C SER A 13 -0.17 -17.64 -10.95
N CYS A 14 -0.09 -17.03 -9.77
CA CYS A 14 0.68 -17.55 -8.63
C CYS A 14 -0.04 -17.16 -7.34
N LYS A 15 -1.03 -17.98 -6.96
CA LYS A 15 -1.90 -17.68 -5.81
C LYS A 15 -1.09 -17.52 -4.53
N LYS A 16 -1.42 -16.47 -3.79
CA LYS A 16 -0.87 -16.15 -2.47
C LYS A 16 -1.93 -16.32 -1.40
N THR A 17 -1.49 -16.57 -0.18
CA THR A 17 -2.35 -16.70 0.98
C THR A 17 -2.40 -15.36 1.72
N ILE A 18 -3.58 -14.75 1.75
CA ILE A 18 -3.81 -13.43 2.35
C ILE A 18 -4.71 -13.57 3.57
N VAL A 19 -4.30 -12.94 4.67
CA VAL A 19 -5.08 -12.86 5.91
C VAL A 19 -6.05 -11.68 5.84
N LEU A 20 -7.30 -11.94 6.18
CA LEU A 20 -8.33 -10.93 6.44
C LEU A 20 -8.73 -11.06 7.94
N PRO A 21 -8.18 -10.22 8.82
CA PRO A 21 -8.35 -10.41 10.26
C PRO A 21 -9.64 -9.79 10.83
N GLU A 22 -10.37 -9.00 10.05
CA GLU A 22 -11.55 -8.23 10.48
C GLU A 22 -12.83 -9.04 10.30
N SER A 23 -12.96 -10.12 11.05
CA SER A 23 -14.12 -11.03 11.03
C SER A 23 -15.40 -10.46 11.69
N GLU A 24 -15.32 -9.28 12.29
CA GLU A 24 -16.47 -8.51 12.77
C GLU A 24 -17.16 -7.68 11.68
N ASP A 25 -16.51 -7.47 10.52
CA ASP A 25 -17.05 -6.63 9.43
C ASP A 25 -17.64 -7.49 8.31
N ILE A 26 -18.92 -7.26 7.99
CA ILE A 26 -19.65 -8.02 6.96
C ILE A 26 -19.02 -7.88 5.56
N ARG A 27 -18.36 -6.75 5.26
CA ARG A 27 -17.69 -6.50 3.98
C ARG A 27 -16.52 -7.45 3.75
N THR A 28 -15.89 -7.93 4.84
CA THR A 28 -14.83 -8.94 4.78
C THR A 28 -15.35 -10.24 4.19
N TYR A 29 -16.56 -10.66 4.54
CA TYR A 29 -17.16 -11.91 4.03
C TYR A 29 -17.67 -11.75 2.60
N GLU A 30 -18.30 -10.62 2.27
CA GLU A 30 -18.70 -10.29 0.90
C GLU A 30 -17.48 -10.31 -0.04
N ALA A 31 -16.39 -9.69 0.37
CA ALA A 31 -15.13 -9.71 -0.38
C ALA A 31 -14.54 -11.13 -0.45
N ALA A 32 -14.57 -11.89 0.65
CA ALA A 32 -14.04 -13.25 0.69
C ALA A 32 -14.76 -14.18 -0.29
N GLU A 33 -16.10 -14.12 -0.35
CA GLU A 33 -16.89 -14.88 -1.34
C GLU A 33 -16.44 -14.56 -2.77
N ALA A 34 -16.32 -13.27 -3.11
CA ALA A 34 -15.90 -12.83 -4.44
C ALA A 34 -14.48 -13.30 -4.77
N ILE A 35 -13.52 -13.14 -3.84
CA ILE A 35 -12.11 -13.54 -4.02
C ILE A 35 -11.99 -15.04 -4.24
N LEU A 36 -12.70 -15.86 -3.43
CA LEU A 36 -12.69 -17.32 -3.53
C LEU A 36 -13.31 -17.79 -4.83
N LYS A 37 -14.46 -17.23 -5.21
CA LYS A 37 -15.17 -17.51 -6.48
C LYS A 37 -14.31 -17.15 -7.68
N GLU A 38 -13.64 -16.00 -7.65
CA GLU A 38 -12.73 -15.57 -8.71
C GLU A 38 -11.39 -16.36 -8.69
N GLY A 39 -11.00 -16.89 -7.54
CA GLY A 39 -9.75 -17.62 -7.36
C GLY A 39 -8.48 -16.75 -7.40
N THR A 40 -8.58 -15.49 -6.96
CA THR A 40 -7.46 -14.52 -7.00
C THR A 40 -6.45 -14.73 -5.88
N ALA A 41 -6.88 -15.26 -4.72
CA ALA A 41 -6.01 -15.58 -3.59
C ALA A 41 -6.57 -16.76 -2.78
N ASN A 42 -5.73 -17.39 -1.96
CA ASN A 42 -6.17 -18.20 -0.83
C ASN A 42 -6.40 -17.27 0.35
N LEU A 43 -7.42 -17.54 1.16
CA LEU A 43 -7.79 -16.66 2.28
C LEU A 43 -7.66 -17.37 3.62
N ILE A 44 -7.19 -16.62 4.61
CA ILE A 44 -7.29 -16.96 6.04
C ILE A 44 -8.18 -15.91 6.70
N LEU A 45 -9.22 -16.36 7.38
CA LEU A 45 -10.08 -15.55 8.25
C LEU A 45 -9.73 -15.88 9.71
N ILE A 46 -9.60 -14.85 10.54
CA ILE A 46 -9.23 -15.02 11.96
C ILE A 46 -10.49 -14.91 12.81
N GLY A 47 -10.72 -15.89 13.66
CA GLY A 47 -11.85 -15.95 14.59
C GLY A 47 -12.28 -17.38 14.88
N SER A 48 -13.11 -17.56 15.89
CA SER A 48 -13.71 -18.87 16.15
C SER A 48 -14.75 -19.22 15.07
N GLU A 49 -15.00 -20.52 14.87
CA GLU A 49 -16.04 -20.97 13.94
C GLU A 49 -17.43 -20.39 14.29
N GLU A 50 -17.72 -20.25 15.60
CA GLU A 50 -18.99 -19.68 16.08
C GLU A 50 -19.10 -18.17 15.73
N GLU A 51 -18.04 -17.42 15.96
CA GLU A 51 -17.96 -15.98 15.64
C GLU A 51 -18.14 -15.76 14.13
N ILE A 52 -17.41 -16.50 13.33
CA ILE A 52 -17.46 -16.41 11.87
C ILE A 52 -18.85 -16.82 11.35
N ALA A 53 -19.40 -17.92 11.84
CA ALA A 53 -20.74 -18.36 11.46
C ALA A 53 -21.82 -17.34 11.78
N LYS A 54 -21.67 -16.61 12.89
CA LYS A 54 -22.59 -15.55 13.31
C LYS A 54 -22.48 -14.30 12.43
N ASN A 55 -21.24 -13.92 12.05
CA ASN A 55 -20.98 -12.63 11.41
C ASN A 55 -21.01 -12.69 9.88
N LYS A 56 -20.80 -13.88 9.27
CA LYS A 56 -20.69 -14.01 7.80
C LYS A 56 -22.00 -13.79 7.04
N GLY A 57 -23.14 -13.78 7.73
CA GLY A 57 -24.44 -13.73 7.04
C GLY A 57 -24.62 -14.91 6.09
N ASP A 58 -25.15 -14.62 4.89
CA ASP A 58 -25.41 -15.61 3.85
C ASP A 58 -24.23 -15.82 2.87
N PHE A 59 -23.10 -15.14 3.07
CA PHE A 59 -21.94 -15.23 2.17
C PHE A 59 -21.29 -16.61 2.24
N ASP A 60 -20.94 -17.15 1.05
CA ASP A 60 -20.26 -18.43 0.91
C ASP A 60 -18.74 -18.26 0.98
N ILE A 61 -18.16 -18.62 2.11
CA ILE A 61 -16.72 -18.59 2.34
C ILE A 61 -16.05 -19.96 2.23
N THR A 62 -16.71 -20.92 1.57
CA THR A 62 -16.17 -22.27 1.34
C THR A 62 -14.85 -22.18 0.60
N GLY A 63 -13.80 -22.72 1.19
CA GLY A 63 -12.42 -22.65 0.69
C GLY A 63 -11.52 -21.65 1.43
N ALA A 64 -12.06 -20.80 2.30
CA ALA A 64 -11.24 -20.04 3.23
C ALA A 64 -10.77 -20.96 4.38
N THR A 65 -9.55 -20.73 4.87
CA THR A 65 -9.05 -21.32 6.11
C THR A 65 -9.49 -20.46 7.28
N ILE A 66 -10.13 -21.07 8.28
CA ILE A 66 -10.50 -20.40 9.53
C ILE A 66 -9.42 -20.71 10.56
N VAL A 67 -8.91 -19.66 11.22
CA VAL A 67 -7.91 -19.78 12.28
C VAL A 67 -8.43 -19.12 13.55
N ASP A 68 -8.69 -19.94 14.56
CA ASP A 68 -9.03 -19.47 15.91
C ASP A 68 -7.75 -19.35 16.74
N PRO A 69 -7.36 -18.12 17.14
CA PRO A 69 -6.17 -17.91 17.98
C PRO A 69 -6.14 -18.74 19.27
N ALA A 70 -7.30 -19.08 19.82
CA ALA A 70 -7.40 -19.83 21.07
C ALA A 70 -7.04 -21.33 20.92
N THR A 71 -7.23 -21.89 19.72
CA THR A 71 -7.07 -23.33 19.47
C THR A 71 -6.03 -23.68 18.41
N TYR A 72 -5.49 -22.68 17.71
CA TYR A 72 -4.51 -22.93 16.66
C TYR A 72 -3.19 -23.47 17.21
N GLU A 73 -2.71 -24.56 16.65
CA GLU A 73 -1.56 -25.32 17.13
C GLU A 73 -0.25 -24.52 17.25
N LYS A 74 -0.10 -23.44 16.45
CA LYS A 74 1.11 -22.60 16.45
C LYS A 74 1.01 -21.36 17.34
N THR A 75 -0.08 -21.15 18.07
CA THR A 75 -0.27 -19.95 18.90
C THR A 75 0.84 -19.81 19.95
N ASP A 76 1.27 -20.90 20.58
CA ASP A 76 2.37 -20.86 21.56
C ASP A 76 3.70 -20.44 20.92
N GLU A 77 3.99 -20.87 19.69
CA GLU A 77 5.16 -20.44 18.93
C GLU A 77 5.09 -18.94 18.56
N TYR A 78 3.89 -18.45 18.22
CA TYR A 78 3.68 -17.02 17.96
C TYR A 78 3.90 -16.19 19.22
N VAL A 79 3.40 -16.64 20.38
CA VAL A 79 3.63 -15.99 21.67
C VAL A 79 5.12 -15.90 21.97
N ALA A 80 5.84 -17.00 21.88
CA ALA A 80 7.29 -17.04 22.13
C ALA A 80 8.07 -16.10 21.19
N THR A 81 7.70 -16.09 19.90
CA THR A 81 8.32 -15.21 18.90
C THR A 81 8.02 -13.74 19.19
N LEU A 82 6.80 -13.40 19.57
CA LEU A 82 6.43 -12.02 19.88
C LEU A 82 7.18 -11.50 21.13
N VAL A 83 7.33 -12.34 22.15
CA VAL A 83 8.14 -12.04 23.34
C VAL A 83 9.58 -11.73 22.93
N GLU A 84 10.22 -12.56 22.12
CA GLU A 84 11.61 -12.35 21.69
C GLU A 84 11.75 -11.07 20.86
N LEU A 85 10.84 -10.81 19.91
CA LEU A 85 10.82 -9.59 19.11
C LEU A 85 10.70 -8.32 19.96
N ARG A 86 9.96 -8.39 21.06
CA ARG A 86 9.65 -7.27 21.95
C ARG A 86 10.41 -7.28 23.27
N LYS A 87 11.36 -8.18 23.44
CA LYS A 87 12.15 -8.38 24.66
C LYS A 87 12.79 -7.09 25.19
N LYS A 88 13.35 -6.26 24.28
CA LYS A 88 13.94 -4.95 24.64
C LYS A 88 12.90 -3.94 25.16
N LYS A 89 11.63 -4.19 25.00
CA LYS A 89 10.51 -3.38 25.50
C LYS A 89 9.84 -3.99 26.73
N GLY A 90 10.39 -5.10 27.26
CA GLY A 90 9.91 -5.74 28.49
C GLY A 90 8.61 -6.53 28.33
N MET A 91 8.28 -7.00 27.13
CA MET A 91 7.07 -7.79 26.89
C MET A 91 7.19 -9.16 27.61
N THR A 92 6.18 -9.49 28.41
CA THR A 92 6.07 -10.79 29.07
C THR A 92 5.27 -11.78 28.21
N GLU A 93 5.38 -13.07 28.52
CA GLU A 93 4.60 -14.11 27.83
C GLU A 93 3.09 -13.92 28.00
N GLU A 94 2.65 -13.54 29.22
CA GLU A 94 1.25 -13.26 29.51
C GLU A 94 0.70 -12.11 28.64
N GLN A 95 1.45 -11.01 28.53
CA GLN A 95 1.08 -9.87 27.70
C GLN A 95 1.05 -10.24 26.21
N ALA A 96 2.02 -11.00 25.73
CA ALA A 96 2.06 -11.44 24.34
C ALA A 96 0.87 -12.34 24.01
N ARG A 97 0.55 -13.29 24.91
CA ARG A 97 -0.59 -14.19 24.77
C ARG A 97 -1.91 -13.42 24.77
N GLU A 98 -2.11 -12.52 25.73
CA GLU A 98 -3.30 -11.68 25.81
C GLU A 98 -3.49 -10.88 24.50
N ILE A 99 -2.44 -10.20 24.01
CA ILE A 99 -2.50 -9.43 22.76
C ILE A 99 -2.89 -10.33 21.58
N LEU A 100 -2.28 -11.52 21.45
CA LEU A 100 -2.56 -12.39 20.32
C LEU A 100 -3.95 -13.01 20.37
N LEU A 101 -4.49 -13.28 21.55
CA LEU A 101 -5.84 -13.84 21.71
C LEU A 101 -6.94 -12.80 21.58
N THR A 102 -6.64 -11.51 21.80
CA THR A 102 -7.65 -10.44 21.82
C THR A 102 -7.55 -9.45 20.65
N ASN A 103 -6.49 -9.53 19.86
CA ASN A 103 -6.25 -8.58 18.75
C ASN A 103 -5.86 -9.33 17.48
N TYR A 104 -6.82 -9.53 16.60
CA TYR A 104 -6.65 -10.27 15.37
C TYR A 104 -5.71 -9.60 14.36
N LEU A 105 -5.50 -8.26 14.44
CA LEU A 105 -4.49 -7.56 13.63
C LEU A 105 -3.08 -8.02 14.01
N TYR A 106 -2.77 -8.12 15.32
CA TYR A 106 -1.50 -8.65 15.79
C TYR A 106 -1.32 -10.11 15.38
N TYR A 107 -2.38 -10.91 15.49
CA TYR A 107 -2.35 -12.31 15.10
C TYR A 107 -2.07 -12.49 13.61
N GLY A 108 -2.78 -11.77 12.75
CA GLY A 108 -2.60 -11.80 11.31
C GLY A 108 -1.19 -11.39 10.88
N VAL A 109 -0.64 -10.33 11.50
CA VAL A 109 0.74 -9.91 11.26
C VAL A 109 1.75 -10.97 11.74
N MET A 110 1.47 -11.70 12.82
CA MET A 110 2.31 -12.83 13.24
C MET A 110 2.24 -13.98 12.24
N MET A 111 1.06 -14.31 11.66
CA MET A 111 0.96 -15.31 10.59
C MET A 111 1.85 -14.96 9.40
N VAL A 112 1.87 -13.69 8.98
CA VAL A 112 2.76 -13.21 7.92
C VAL A 112 4.23 -13.30 8.34
N LYS A 113 4.56 -12.96 9.60
CA LYS A 113 5.91 -13.08 10.15
C LYS A 113 6.43 -14.50 10.15
N MET A 114 5.58 -15.44 10.52
CA MET A 114 5.90 -16.86 10.65
C MET A 114 5.78 -17.64 9.32
N LYS A 115 5.39 -16.95 8.24
CA LYS A 115 5.22 -17.49 6.86
C LYS A 115 4.07 -18.50 6.74
N ASP A 116 3.09 -18.42 7.62
CA ASP A 116 1.82 -19.15 7.49
C ASP A 116 0.85 -18.41 6.56
N ALA A 117 1.13 -17.13 6.29
CA ALA A 117 0.51 -16.33 5.24
C ALA A 117 1.57 -15.50 4.50
N ASP A 118 1.26 -15.11 3.26
CA ASP A 118 2.15 -14.28 2.44
C ASP A 118 1.94 -12.78 2.70
N GLY A 119 0.71 -12.38 3.00
CA GLY A 119 0.35 -10.98 3.24
C GLY A 119 -0.94 -10.84 4.04
N MET A 120 -1.30 -9.58 4.36
CA MET A 120 -2.51 -9.25 5.11
C MET A 120 -3.18 -8.00 4.52
N VAL A 121 -4.51 -7.97 4.54
CA VAL A 121 -5.33 -6.78 4.23
C VAL A 121 -6.29 -6.54 5.38
N SER A 122 -6.31 -5.33 5.91
CA SER A 122 -7.19 -4.90 7.01
C SER A 122 -7.41 -3.39 6.98
N GLY A 123 -8.18 -2.84 7.89
CA GLY A 123 -8.47 -1.39 7.99
C GLY A 123 -9.92 -1.03 7.66
N ALA A 124 -10.75 -2.00 7.31
CA ALA A 124 -12.17 -1.76 7.04
C ALA A 124 -12.92 -1.24 8.28
N CYS A 125 -12.56 -1.71 9.49
CA CYS A 125 -13.15 -1.28 10.75
C CYS A 125 -12.14 -0.76 11.78
N HIS A 126 -10.84 -0.87 11.52
CA HIS A 126 -9.77 -0.35 12.38
C HIS A 126 -9.14 0.94 11.83
N SER A 127 -8.44 1.67 12.69
CA SER A 127 -7.68 2.85 12.25
C SER A 127 -6.36 2.42 11.59
N THR A 128 -5.83 3.26 10.68
CA THR A 128 -4.49 3.10 10.10
C THR A 128 -3.41 2.90 11.18
N ALA A 129 -3.51 3.60 12.31
CA ALA A 129 -2.57 3.44 13.40
C ALA A 129 -2.64 2.05 14.05
N ASP A 130 -3.83 1.47 14.18
CA ASP A 130 -4.03 0.14 14.76
C ASP A 130 -3.55 -0.95 13.81
N THR A 131 -3.77 -0.79 12.50
CA THR A 131 -3.28 -1.69 11.46
C THR A 131 -1.75 -1.65 11.34
N LEU A 132 -1.15 -0.47 11.30
CA LEU A 132 0.30 -0.35 11.07
C LEU A 132 1.16 -0.59 12.30
N ARG A 133 0.62 -0.40 13.51
CA ARG A 133 1.38 -0.61 14.76
C ARG A 133 1.94 -2.02 14.88
N PRO A 134 1.16 -3.12 14.73
CA PRO A 134 1.71 -4.47 14.73
C PRO A 134 2.69 -4.70 13.59
N CYS A 135 2.45 -4.15 12.40
CA CYS A 135 3.37 -4.28 11.26
C CYS A 135 4.75 -3.72 11.59
N LEU A 136 4.82 -2.50 12.11
CA LEU A 136 6.08 -1.86 12.48
C LEU A 136 6.78 -2.56 13.67
N GLN A 137 6.02 -3.12 14.60
CA GLN A 137 6.55 -3.82 15.75
C GLN A 137 7.12 -5.19 15.42
N ILE A 138 6.49 -5.91 14.51
CA ILE A 138 6.76 -7.33 14.21
C ILE A 138 7.54 -7.49 12.90
N LEU A 139 7.04 -6.93 11.80
CA LEU A 139 7.65 -7.06 10.46
C LEU A 139 8.79 -6.06 10.24
N LYS A 140 8.62 -4.83 10.75
CA LYS A 140 9.52 -3.67 10.54
C LYS A 140 9.49 -3.18 9.08
N THR A 141 10.37 -2.23 8.78
CA THR A 141 10.57 -1.74 7.41
C THR A 141 11.47 -2.69 6.60
N LYS A 142 11.36 -2.64 5.27
CA LYS A 142 12.31 -3.30 4.37
C LYS A 142 13.73 -2.83 4.66
N PRO A 143 14.74 -3.70 4.52
CA PRO A 143 16.13 -3.27 4.60
C PRO A 143 16.42 -2.11 3.63
N GLY A 144 17.06 -1.06 4.12
CA GLY A 144 17.34 0.15 3.33
C GLY A 144 16.19 1.15 3.19
N THR A 145 14.98 0.80 3.61
CA THR A 145 13.83 1.73 3.59
C THR A 145 13.73 2.50 4.89
N LYS A 146 13.67 3.84 4.78
CA LYS A 146 13.69 4.76 5.94
C LYS A 146 12.33 4.90 6.63
N LEU A 147 11.22 4.76 5.87
CA LEU A 147 9.86 4.92 6.39
C LEU A 147 8.86 4.04 5.64
N VAL A 148 7.68 3.90 6.24
CA VAL A 148 6.48 3.37 5.58
C VAL A 148 5.68 4.52 4.99
N SER A 149 5.21 4.38 3.77
CA SER A 149 4.35 5.34 3.09
C SER A 149 3.17 4.64 2.41
N ALA A 150 2.24 5.42 1.90
CA ALA A 150 1.06 4.88 1.22
C ALA A 150 0.82 5.59 -0.12
N PHE A 151 0.38 4.82 -1.10
CA PHE A 151 0.06 5.35 -2.42
C PHE A 151 -1.31 4.87 -2.90
N PHE A 152 -1.82 5.55 -3.91
CA PHE A 152 -2.97 5.08 -4.69
C PHE A 152 -2.52 4.81 -6.13
N VAL A 153 -3.01 3.72 -6.70
CA VAL A 153 -3.02 3.57 -8.15
C VAL A 153 -4.29 4.23 -8.65
N MET A 154 -4.10 5.29 -9.42
CA MET A 154 -5.19 6.05 -10.04
C MET A 154 -5.33 5.60 -11.49
N VAL A 155 -6.55 5.24 -11.90
CA VAL A 155 -6.87 4.91 -13.29
C VAL A 155 -7.90 5.92 -13.79
N VAL A 156 -7.45 6.84 -14.62
CA VAL A 156 -8.27 7.92 -15.17
C VAL A 156 -8.84 7.46 -16.51
N PRO A 157 -10.17 7.39 -16.67
CA PRO A 157 -10.78 6.97 -17.93
C PRO A 157 -10.52 8.00 -19.04
N ASP A 158 -10.42 7.50 -20.27
CA ASP A 158 -10.24 8.31 -21.49
C ASP A 158 -9.05 9.28 -21.40
N CYS A 159 -7.98 8.90 -20.70
CA CYS A 159 -6.78 9.72 -20.48
C CYS A 159 -5.56 9.06 -21.13
N ASP A 160 -4.83 9.85 -21.96
CA ASP A 160 -3.61 9.44 -22.66
C ASP A 160 -2.32 9.82 -21.89
N MET A 161 -2.45 10.53 -20.77
CA MET A 161 -1.33 10.90 -19.91
C MET A 161 -0.89 9.73 -19.03
N GLY A 162 0.30 9.85 -18.44
CA GLY A 162 0.86 8.82 -17.57
C GLY A 162 1.16 7.53 -18.33
N GLU A 163 0.66 6.40 -17.83
CA GLU A 163 0.68 5.12 -18.54
C GLU A 163 -0.74 4.79 -18.99
N ASN A 164 -1.17 5.42 -20.09
CA ASN A 164 -2.55 5.30 -20.62
C ASN A 164 -3.61 5.55 -19.53
N GLY A 165 -3.49 6.66 -18.79
CA GLY A 165 -4.39 7.04 -17.70
C GLY A 165 -4.05 6.41 -16.35
N THR A 166 -3.06 5.51 -16.27
CA THR A 166 -2.64 4.88 -15.02
C THR A 166 -1.49 5.64 -14.37
N PHE A 167 -1.64 5.93 -13.08
CA PHE A 167 -0.66 6.67 -12.27
C PHE A 167 -0.47 6.06 -10.89
N VAL A 168 0.67 6.34 -10.27
CA VAL A 168 0.85 6.22 -8.82
C VAL A 168 0.90 7.62 -8.21
N PHE A 169 0.06 7.87 -7.21
CA PHE A 169 0.02 9.09 -6.41
C PHE A 169 0.49 8.78 -4.99
N ALA A 170 1.56 9.42 -4.50
CA ALA A 170 2.15 9.20 -3.16
C ALA A 170 2.77 10.49 -2.56
N ASP A 171 2.85 10.67 -1.24
CA ASP A 171 2.04 9.96 -0.24
C ASP A 171 0.67 10.62 -0.14
N CYS A 172 -0.38 9.82 -0.14
CA CYS A 172 -1.75 10.33 -0.09
C CYS A 172 -2.55 9.84 1.14
N GLY A 173 -1.91 9.08 2.04
CA GLY A 173 -2.64 8.41 3.11
C GLY A 173 -1.96 8.37 4.48
N LEU A 174 -0.65 8.62 4.60
CA LEU A 174 0.08 8.29 5.83
C LEU A 174 0.95 9.43 6.37
N ASN A 175 1.89 9.96 5.58
CA ASN A 175 2.90 10.90 6.07
C ASN A 175 2.43 12.35 5.92
N GLN A 176 2.18 13.02 7.05
CA GLN A 176 1.55 14.36 7.06
C GLN A 176 2.46 15.43 6.41
N ASN A 177 3.68 15.54 6.87
CA ASN A 177 4.64 16.53 6.36
C ASN A 177 6.05 15.91 6.32
N PRO A 178 6.34 15.11 5.30
CA PRO A 178 7.63 14.43 5.17
C PRO A 178 8.79 15.41 5.01
N THR A 179 9.95 15.07 5.56
CA THR A 179 11.21 15.78 5.34
C THR A 179 11.73 15.55 3.92
N SER A 180 12.82 16.22 3.52
CA SER A 180 13.43 16.01 2.20
C SER A 180 13.90 14.55 2.02
N GLU A 181 14.49 13.96 3.07
CA GLU A 181 14.95 12.56 3.06
C GLU A 181 13.79 11.58 2.98
N GLU A 182 12.69 11.87 3.68
CA GLU A 182 11.48 11.06 3.64
C GLU A 182 10.79 11.14 2.28
N LEU A 183 10.70 12.34 1.66
CA LEU A 183 10.17 12.51 0.32
C LEU A 183 11.00 11.76 -0.73
N ALA A 184 12.33 11.78 -0.62
CA ALA A 184 13.20 11.01 -1.49
C ALA A 184 12.95 9.51 -1.36
N ALA A 185 12.78 9.00 -0.13
CA ALA A 185 12.46 7.60 0.11
C ALA A 185 11.06 7.21 -0.40
N ILE A 186 10.05 8.09 -0.24
CA ILE A 186 8.70 7.90 -0.82
C ILE A 186 8.79 7.79 -2.34
N ALA A 187 9.56 8.67 -2.99
CA ALA A 187 9.72 8.66 -4.44
C ALA A 187 10.32 7.35 -4.97
N GLN A 188 11.37 6.86 -4.32
CA GLN A 188 12.03 5.61 -4.69
C GLN A 188 11.10 4.40 -4.50
N SER A 189 10.43 4.30 -3.33
CA SER A 189 9.48 3.22 -3.06
C SER A 189 8.29 3.25 -4.03
N SER A 190 7.81 4.45 -4.40
CA SER A 190 6.69 4.61 -5.34
C SER A 190 7.08 4.22 -6.77
N ALA A 191 8.32 4.48 -7.17
CA ALA A 191 8.85 4.02 -8.45
C ALA A 191 8.91 2.48 -8.52
N GLU A 192 9.39 1.82 -7.46
CA GLU A 192 9.40 0.36 -7.38
C GLU A 192 7.97 -0.20 -7.44
N SER A 193 7.05 0.39 -6.68
CA SER A 193 5.63 -0.02 -6.64
C SER A 193 4.97 0.16 -8.00
N PHE A 194 5.22 1.27 -8.70
CA PHE A 194 4.72 1.49 -10.05
C PHE A 194 5.21 0.41 -11.02
N LYS A 195 6.52 0.16 -11.04
CA LYS A 195 7.12 -0.88 -11.91
C LYS A 195 6.55 -2.26 -11.63
N GLN A 196 6.37 -2.60 -10.37
CA GLN A 196 5.84 -3.89 -9.94
C GLN A 196 4.38 -4.11 -10.36
N LEU A 197 3.52 -3.12 -10.09
CA LEU A 197 2.08 -3.25 -10.30
C LEU A 197 1.67 -2.96 -11.76
N VAL A 198 2.17 -1.88 -12.32
CA VAL A 198 1.81 -1.43 -13.68
C VAL A 198 2.64 -2.14 -14.74
N GLY A 199 3.91 -2.47 -14.44
CA GLY A 199 4.80 -3.19 -15.34
C GLY A 199 5.51 -2.31 -16.36
N ALA A 200 5.39 -0.98 -16.23
CA ALA A 200 6.06 0.01 -17.08
C ALA A 200 7.17 0.74 -16.31
N ASP A 201 8.02 1.47 -17.02
CA ASP A 201 9.09 2.23 -16.38
C ASP A 201 8.53 3.48 -15.68
N PRO A 202 8.88 3.69 -14.39
CA PRO A 202 8.43 4.84 -13.62
C PRO A 202 9.09 6.13 -14.13
N ARG A 203 8.29 7.18 -14.30
CA ARG A 203 8.72 8.56 -14.56
C ARG A 203 8.21 9.42 -13.43
N VAL A 204 9.09 9.68 -12.46
CA VAL A 204 8.75 10.23 -11.15
C VAL A 204 8.84 11.75 -11.15
N ALA A 205 7.72 12.44 -10.94
CA ALA A 205 7.69 13.88 -10.75
C ALA A 205 7.55 14.25 -9.27
N MET A 206 8.51 15.03 -8.76
CA MET A 206 8.46 15.61 -7.43
C MET A 206 7.66 16.93 -7.48
N LEU A 207 6.45 16.91 -6.94
CA LEU A 207 5.48 17.98 -7.14
C LEU A 207 5.67 19.17 -6.19
N SER A 208 5.43 20.35 -6.72
CA SER A 208 5.41 21.62 -6.01
C SER A 208 4.53 22.62 -6.77
N TYR A 209 4.21 23.74 -6.15
CA TYR A 209 3.67 24.90 -6.87
C TYR A 209 4.76 25.68 -7.66
N SER A 210 6.03 25.31 -7.51
CA SER A 210 7.20 25.81 -8.24
C SER A 210 7.65 24.83 -9.32
N THR A 211 8.26 25.33 -10.39
CA THR A 211 8.93 24.52 -11.41
C THR A 211 10.33 25.04 -11.63
N MET A 212 11.35 24.18 -11.39
CA MET A 212 12.77 24.44 -11.63
C MET A 212 13.24 25.80 -11.07
N GLY A 213 12.87 26.09 -9.81
CA GLY A 213 13.27 27.31 -9.12
C GLY A 213 12.45 28.57 -9.44
N SER A 214 11.25 28.42 -10.01
CA SER A 214 10.38 29.56 -10.33
C SER A 214 9.85 30.29 -9.10
N ALA A 215 9.86 29.67 -7.93
CA ALA A 215 9.53 30.28 -6.63
C ALA A 215 10.60 29.99 -5.57
N LYS A 216 10.59 30.79 -4.51
CA LYS A 216 11.51 30.63 -3.36
C LYS A 216 10.70 30.57 -2.07
N HIS A 217 10.73 29.42 -1.40
CA HIS A 217 10.10 29.16 -0.12
C HIS A 217 10.69 27.88 0.50
N ASP A 218 10.56 27.70 1.80
CA ASP A 218 11.06 26.50 2.48
C ASP A 218 10.41 25.22 1.94
N ASP A 219 9.12 25.25 1.62
CA ASP A 219 8.41 24.13 1.00
C ASP A 219 8.99 23.76 -0.38
N VAL A 220 9.42 24.74 -1.16
CA VAL A 220 10.09 24.52 -2.45
C VAL A 220 11.46 23.93 -2.24
N THR A 221 12.24 24.50 -1.32
CA THR A 221 13.58 24.04 -0.97
C THR A 221 13.54 22.59 -0.50
N LYS A 222 12.55 22.21 0.33
CA LYS A 222 12.33 20.84 0.78
C LYS A 222 12.23 19.85 -0.41
N VAL A 223 11.44 20.17 -1.42
CA VAL A 223 11.30 19.30 -2.58
C VAL A 223 12.55 19.28 -3.45
N GLN A 224 13.21 20.42 -3.65
CA GLN A 224 14.47 20.49 -4.39
C GLN A 224 15.58 19.64 -3.72
N GLU A 225 15.67 19.66 -2.40
CA GLU A 225 16.60 18.81 -1.66
C GLU A 225 16.25 17.33 -1.78
N ALA A 226 14.95 16.99 -1.72
CA ALA A 226 14.49 15.62 -1.93
C ALA A 226 14.89 15.09 -3.32
N VAL A 227 14.77 15.91 -4.37
CA VAL A 227 15.23 15.56 -5.73
C VAL A 227 16.72 15.28 -5.76
N LYS A 228 17.54 16.13 -5.12
CA LYS A 228 19.00 15.93 -5.05
C LYS A 228 19.36 14.63 -4.33
N ILE A 229 18.71 14.34 -3.21
CA ILE A 229 18.94 13.13 -2.42
C ILE A 229 18.54 11.89 -3.27
N ALA A 230 17.36 11.89 -3.85
CA ALA A 230 16.88 10.76 -4.64
C ALA A 230 17.78 10.45 -5.85
N LYS A 231 18.22 11.49 -6.58
CA LYS A 231 19.18 11.35 -7.70
C LYS A 231 20.58 10.88 -7.26
N ALA A 232 21.02 11.27 -6.08
CA ALA A 232 22.31 10.82 -5.54
C ALA A 232 22.25 9.35 -5.07
N GLU A 233 21.16 8.93 -4.46
CA GLU A 233 20.95 7.56 -3.97
C GLU A 233 20.62 6.57 -5.11
N ASN A 234 19.91 7.03 -6.15
CA ASN A 234 19.53 6.20 -7.31
C ASN A 234 19.67 7.01 -8.62
N PRO A 235 20.87 7.11 -9.19
CA PRO A 235 21.14 7.91 -10.40
C PRO A 235 20.40 7.43 -11.66
N ASP A 236 20.01 6.16 -11.71
CA ASP A 236 19.35 5.55 -12.87
C ASP A 236 17.84 5.75 -12.85
N LEU A 237 17.28 6.24 -11.73
CA LEU A 237 15.85 6.49 -11.62
C LEU A 237 15.46 7.73 -12.46
N MET A 238 14.52 7.57 -13.37
CA MET A 238 13.90 8.69 -14.07
C MET A 238 13.06 9.52 -13.10
N LEU A 239 13.70 10.43 -12.39
CA LEU A 239 13.11 11.32 -11.40
C LEU A 239 13.53 12.76 -11.68
N ASP A 240 12.57 13.68 -11.59
CA ASP A 240 12.88 15.11 -11.74
C ASP A 240 11.91 16.01 -10.95
N GLY A 241 12.27 17.27 -10.79
CA GLY A 241 11.53 18.30 -10.06
C GLY A 241 12.45 19.32 -9.43
N GLU A 242 11.94 20.26 -8.65
CA GLU A 242 10.50 20.35 -8.34
C GLU A 242 9.73 20.84 -9.57
N MET A 243 8.50 20.39 -9.72
CA MET A 243 7.68 20.84 -10.82
C MET A 243 6.18 20.92 -10.48
N GLN A 244 5.48 21.83 -11.13
CA GLN A 244 4.03 21.94 -11.06
C GLN A 244 3.38 20.77 -11.80
N ILE A 245 2.15 20.43 -11.41
CA ILE A 245 1.42 19.29 -11.98
C ILE A 245 1.20 19.43 -13.51
N ASP A 246 0.95 20.62 -14.00
CA ASP A 246 0.81 20.89 -15.43
C ASP A 246 2.12 20.66 -16.19
N ALA A 247 3.25 21.06 -15.62
CA ALA A 247 4.57 20.76 -16.17
C ALA A 247 4.92 19.27 -16.12
N ALA A 248 4.45 18.54 -15.10
CA ALA A 248 4.67 17.11 -14.98
C ALA A 248 3.90 16.30 -16.04
N LEU A 249 2.66 16.72 -16.37
CA LEU A 249 1.73 15.94 -17.17
C LEU A 249 1.58 16.37 -18.62
N VAL A 250 1.62 17.70 -18.89
CA VAL A 250 1.32 18.26 -20.22
C VAL A 250 2.62 18.47 -21.00
N PRO A 251 2.84 17.77 -22.14
CA PRO A 251 4.11 17.83 -22.88
C PRO A 251 4.54 19.24 -23.29
N SER A 252 3.62 20.08 -23.77
CA SER A 252 3.93 21.46 -24.16
C SER A 252 4.32 22.34 -22.98
N VAL A 253 3.70 22.16 -21.81
CA VAL A 253 4.03 22.88 -20.58
C VAL A 253 5.35 22.40 -20.02
N GLY A 254 5.59 21.09 -20.01
CA GLY A 254 6.85 20.48 -19.60
C GLY A 254 8.03 20.98 -20.42
N ALA A 255 7.88 21.02 -21.75
CA ALA A 255 8.90 21.55 -22.64
C ALA A 255 9.21 23.05 -22.42
N ALA A 256 8.20 23.84 -22.07
CA ALA A 256 8.36 25.27 -21.81
C ALA A 256 8.95 25.59 -20.43
N LYS A 257 8.47 24.90 -19.37
CA LYS A 257 8.84 25.21 -17.97
C LYS A 257 10.05 24.42 -17.45
N ALA A 258 10.31 23.22 -18.01
CA ALA A 258 11.40 22.34 -17.60
C ALA A 258 12.15 21.77 -18.82
N PRO A 259 12.76 22.64 -19.66
CA PRO A 259 13.45 22.20 -20.87
C PRO A 259 14.60 21.23 -20.52
N GLY A 260 14.68 20.12 -21.26
CA GLY A 260 15.69 19.07 -21.02
C GLY A 260 15.34 18.02 -19.96
N SER A 261 14.24 18.20 -19.21
CA SER A 261 13.75 17.15 -18.30
C SER A 261 13.25 15.92 -19.08
N GLN A 262 13.65 14.74 -18.64
CA GLN A 262 13.17 13.48 -19.21
C GLN A 262 11.82 13.03 -18.61
N VAL A 263 11.36 13.71 -17.57
CA VAL A 263 10.14 13.40 -16.81
C VAL A 263 9.00 14.38 -17.12
N ALA A 264 9.32 15.67 -17.25
CA ALA A 264 8.32 16.72 -17.52
C ALA A 264 7.49 16.41 -18.77
N GLY A 265 6.17 16.54 -18.64
CA GLY A 265 5.19 16.23 -19.68
C GLY A 265 4.94 14.73 -19.91
N LYS A 266 5.52 13.85 -19.11
CA LYS A 266 5.44 12.38 -19.29
C LYS A 266 5.32 11.63 -17.97
N ALA A 267 5.18 12.32 -16.84
CA ALA A 267 5.16 11.69 -15.52
C ALA A 267 4.00 10.69 -15.39
N ASN A 268 4.27 9.56 -14.73
CA ASN A 268 3.29 8.54 -14.38
C ASN A 268 3.32 8.20 -12.87
N THR A 269 4.31 8.73 -12.15
CA THR A 269 4.44 8.60 -10.70
C THR A 269 4.56 9.99 -10.11
N LEU A 270 3.59 10.41 -9.29
CA LEU A 270 3.44 11.76 -8.79
C LEU A 270 3.65 11.77 -7.28
N ILE A 271 4.70 12.48 -6.82
CA ILE A 271 5.05 12.58 -5.40
C ILE A 271 4.62 13.94 -4.88
N PHE A 272 3.69 13.93 -3.94
CA PHE A 272 3.11 15.14 -3.35
C PHE A 272 3.98 15.64 -2.18
N PRO A 273 4.09 16.96 -1.99
CA PRO A 273 4.99 17.55 -0.99
C PRO A 273 4.53 17.32 0.47
N ASN A 274 3.27 17.05 0.67
CA ASN A 274 2.64 16.76 1.97
C ASN A 274 1.31 16.04 1.80
N LEU A 275 0.74 15.58 2.92
CA LEU A 275 -0.50 14.80 2.91
C LEU A 275 -1.71 15.60 2.42
N ASP A 276 -1.81 16.89 2.74
CA ASP A 276 -2.94 17.72 2.29
C ASP A 276 -3.00 17.74 0.77
N ALA A 277 -1.86 18.02 0.10
CA ALA A 277 -1.79 18.05 -1.35
C ALA A 277 -2.11 16.68 -1.96
N GLY A 278 -1.58 15.59 -1.43
CA GLY A 278 -1.81 14.23 -1.92
C GLY A 278 -3.25 13.77 -1.70
N ASN A 279 -3.77 13.94 -0.48
CA ASN A 279 -5.11 13.49 -0.11
C ASN A 279 -6.21 14.27 -0.85
N ILE A 280 -6.07 15.58 -0.95
CA ILE A 280 -6.99 16.42 -1.72
C ILE A 280 -6.87 16.08 -3.21
N GLY A 281 -5.63 15.96 -3.72
CA GLY A 281 -5.35 15.69 -5.13
C GLY A 281 -5.99 14.40 -5.62
N TYR A 282 -5.76 13.26 -4.96
CA TYR A 282 -6.33 12.01 -5.44
C TYR A 282 -7.86 12.00 -5.38
N LYS A 283 -8.47 12.59 -4.32
CA LYS A 283 -9.93 12.68 -4.21
C LYS A 283 -10.55 13.57 -5.28
N LEU A 284 -9.90 14.70 -5.63
CA LEU A 284 -10.36 15.54 -6.72
C LEU A 284 -10.38 14.77 -8.05
N VAL A 285 -9.30 14.07 -8.37
CA VAL A 285 -9.21 13.25 -9.58
C VAL A 285 -10.24 12.12 -9.55
N GLN A 286 -10.35 11.39 -8.44
CA GLN A 286 -11.34 10.31 -8.28
C GLN A 286 -12.76 10.82 -8.54
N ARG A 287 -13.15 11.95 -7.93
CA ARG A 287 -14.54 12.43 -8.00
C ARG A 287 -14.85 13.18 -9.28
N LEU A 288 -13.97 14.06 -9.73
CA LEU A 288 -14.22 14.93 -10.89
C LEU A 288 -13.93 14.22 -12.22
N ALA A 289 -12.85 13.43 -12.30
CA ALA A 289 -12.52 12.67 -13.50
C ALA A 289 -13.12 11.27 -13.52
N LYS A 290 -13.88 10.87 -12.49
CA LYS A 290 -14.44 9.52 -12.33
C LYS A 290 -13.37 8.43 -12.39
N ALA A 291 -12.18 8.75 -11.89
CA ALA A 291 -11.07 7.83 -11.83
C ALA A 291 -11.33 6.73 -10.79
N GLU A 292 -10.88 5.52 -11.09
CA GLU A 292 -10.73 4.50 -10.09
C GLU A 292 -9.52 4.80 -9.22
N ALA A 293 -9.60 4.56 -7.92
CA ALA A 293 -8.53 4.83 -6.96
C ALA A 293 -8.33 3.59 -6.09
N TYR A 294 -7.31 2.79 -6.41
CA TYR A 294 -6.97 1.58 -5.67
C TYR A 294 -5.95 1.90 -4.59
N GLY A 295 -6.38 1.79 -3.34
CA GLY A 295 -5.55 2.11 -2.18
C GLY A 295 -6.36 2.55 -0.95
N PRO A 296 -5.69 3.02 0.12
CA PRO A 296 -4.23 3.19 0.16
C PRO A 296 -3.50 1.84 0.15
N VAL A 297 -2.44 1.76 -0.63
CA VAL A 297 -1.54 0.61 -0.68
C VAL A 297 -0.27 0.99 0.08
N THR A 298 0.12 0.20 1.07
CA THR A 298 1.34 0.46 1.86
C THR A 298 2.58 -0.01 1.14
N GLN A 299 3.66 0.74 1.33
CA GLN A 299 4.99 0.42 0.83
C GLN A 299 6.05 0.69 1.91
N GLY A 300 7.16 -0.02 1.83
CA GLY A 300 8.25 0.12 2.80
C GLY A 300 8.16 -0.83 4.01
N ILE A 301 7.09 -1.59 4.21
CA ILE A 301 7.02 -2.68 5.20
C ILE A 301 7.77 -3.90 4.64
N ALA A 302 8.44 -4.66 5.51
CA ALA A 302 9.24 -5.81 5.10
C ALA A 302 8.44 -6.94 4.43
N LYS A 303 7.13 -7.01 4.67
CA LYS A 303 6.20 -7.93 4.02
C LYS A 303 4.93 -7.18 3.62
N PRO A 304 4.22 -7.61 2.56
CA PRO A 304 3.00 -6.96 2.11
C PRO A 304 1.88 -7.02 3.15
N VAL A 305 1.56 -5.86 3.69
CA VAL A 305 0.39 -5.64 4.54
C VAL A 305 -0.23 -4.32 4.11
N ASN A 306 -1.50 -4.34 3.75
CA ASN A 306 -2.19 -3.16 3.26
C ASN A 306 -3.31 -2.73 4.21
N ASP A 307 -3.44 -1.41 4.37
CA ASP A 307 -4.45 -0.74 5.17
C ASP A 307 -5.56 -0.20 4.27
N LEU A 308 -6.79 -0.47 4.63
CA LEU A 308 -7.98 -0.01 3.91
C LEU A 308 -8.50 1.30 4.51
N SER A 309 -9.28 2.04 3.74
CA SER A 309 -10.11 3.09 4.31
C SER A 309 -11.32 2.47 5.04
N ARG A 310 -11.70 3.01 6.19
CA ARG A 310 -12.95 2.60 6.88
C ARG A 310 -14.21 2.80 6.04
N GLY A 311 -14.13 3.65 5.02
CA GLY A 311 -15.20 3.84 4.04
C GLY A 311 -15.09 2.98 2.78
N CYS A 312 -14.25 1.93 2.77
CA CYS A 312 -14.11 1.03 1.65
C CYS A 312 -15.38 0.20 1.41
N SER A 313 -15.56 -0.23 0.17
CA SER A 313 -16.54 -1.25 -0.24
C SER A 313 -15.91 -2.65 -0.19
N ALA A 314 -16.73 -3.69 -0.36
CA ALA A 314 -16.22 -5.05 -0.55
C ALA A 314 -15.35 -5.16 -1.81
N ASP A 315 -15.72 -4.47 -2.89
CA ASP A 315 -14.92 -4.41 -4.13
C ASP A 315 -13.54 -3.79 -3.93
N ASP A 316 -13.43 -2.78 -3.06
CA ASP A 316 -12.13 -2.20 -2.68
C ASP A 316 -11.26 -3.24 -1.96
N ILE A 317 -11.85 -4.04 -1.06
CA ILE A 317 -11.14 -5.14 -0.38
C ILE A 317 -10.65 -6.16 -1.41
N VAL A 318 -11.50 -6.59 -2.35
CA VAL A 318 -11.13 -7.52 -3.44
C VAL A 318 -9.95 -6.98 -4.25
N GLY A 319 -10.02 -5.70 -4.62
CA GLY A 319 -8.95 -5.03 -5.37
C GLY A 319 -7.63 -4.98 -4.60
N VAL A 320 -7.67 -4.58 -3.32
CA VAL A 320 -6.46 -4.50 -2.48
C VAL A 320 -5.88 -5.88 -2.17
N VAL A 321 -6.72 -6.92 -2.00
CA VAL A 321 -6.24 -8.31 -1.87
C VAL A 321 -5.50 -8.77 -3.12
N ALA A 322 -6.03 -8.49 -4.31
CA ALA A 322 -5.36 -8.81 -5.57
C ALA A 322 -4.00 -8.08 -5.70
N ILE A 323 -3.95 -6.79 -5.36
CA ILE A 323 -2.71 -6.00 -5.31
C ILE A 323 -1.72 -6.61 -4.30
N THR A 324 -2.18 -6.95 -3.10
CA THR A 324 -1.35 -7.57 -2.06
C THR A 324 -0.76 -8.89 -2.54
N ALA A 325 -1.55 -9.73 -3.21
CA ALA A 325 -1.06 -10.98 -3.78
C ALA A 325 0.05 -10.75 -4.81
N VAL A 326 -0.09 -9.74 -5.68
CA VAL A 326 0.97 -9.37 -6.65
C VAL A 326 2.22 -8.82 -5.94
N GLN A 327 2.05 -8.04 -4.86
CA GLN A 327 3.20 -7.61 -4.04
C GLN A 327 3.94 -8.79 -3.42
N CYS A 328 3.22 -9.81 -2.92
CA CYS A 328 3.82 -11.02 -2.37
C CYS A 328 4.61 -11.83 -3.42
N GLN A 329 4.11 -11.93 -4.65
CA GLN A 329 4.81 -12.62 -5.75
C GLN A 329 6.20 -12.02 -6.06
N ALA A 330 6.34 -10.70 -5.95
CA ALA A 330 7.61 -10.04 -6.20
C ALA A 330 8.63 -10.25 -5.06
N ASP A 331 8.17 -10.50 -3.84
CA ASP A 331 9.04 -10.82 -2.70
C ASP A 331 9.69 -12.21 -2.83
N ASP A 332 9.04 -13.14 -3.51
CA ASP A 332 9.60 -14.50 -3.75
C ASP A 332 10.72 -14.51 -4.80
N ASN A 333 10.79 -13.47 -5.65
CA ASN A 333 11.77 -13.37 -6.73
C ASN A 333 13.04 -12.61 -6.30
N LYS A 334 13.15 -12.22 -5.02
CA LYS A 334 14.32 -11.55 -4.42
C LYS A 334 15.11 -12.49 -3.51
#